data_98b4f219259ac44df929dc7e99031591
#
_entry.id   98b4f219259ac44df929dc7e99031591
#
_cell.length_a   1.000
_cell.length_b   1.000
_cell.length_c   1.000
_cell.angle_alpha   90.00
_cell.angle_beta   90.00
_cell.angle_gamma   90.00
#
_symmetry.space_group_name_H-M   'P 1'
#
loop_
_entity.id
_entity.type
_entity.pdbx_description
1 polymer ?
#
loop_
_entity_poly.entity_id
_entity_poly.type
_entity_poly.pdbx_seq_one_letter_code
_entity_poly.pdbx_strand_id
1 'polypeptide(L)'
;MTYPGRPVLVQRRAPLTYALLAANILVFIALEVSGGSQNPLVLLEWGAKFTPAIRAGQPWRLITAMFLHAGVLHLAVNSYSLHNLGNVVERLFGTPRFALIYLIGGVWGSLASTFMSDPRVLGVGASGAIFGLAGCLFYFGLRYPDHFRALAGWRFIAIVLVNLLIGFSSSHIDGYAHMGGLVGGFAAAFALGLPTERASRIRSTARICLVVATAAATVLAINPAPVSTRVPVSTCYPAPMPVPSTVLARSAPPPAERQGRTAL
;
A
#
# COMPACT_ATOMS: atom_id res chain seq x y z
N MET A 1 -34.67 16.62 4.18
CA MET A 1 -34.28 16.24 2.80
C MET A 1 -34.43 14.72 2.65
N THR A 2 -35.51 14.28 2.05
CA THR A 2 -35.75 12.86 1.76
C THR A 2 -34.83 12.44 0.61
N TYR A 3 -33.86 11.57 0.90
CA TYR A 3 -33.05 10.93 -0.13
C TYR A 3 -33.89 9.84 -0.82
N PRO A 4 -34.24 9.99 -2.10
CA PRO A 4 -34.96 8.96 -2.82
C PRO A 4 -34.00 7.82 -3.15
N GLY A 5 -34.31 6.66 -2.68
CA GLY A 5 -33.70 5.42 -3.11
C GLY A 5 -32.78 4.76 -2.08
N ARG A 6 -33.13 3.53 -1.74
CA ARG A 6 -32.22 2.62 -1.01
C ARG A 6 -30.94 2.45 -1.83
N PRO A 7 -29.75 2.51 -1.24
CA PRO A 7 -28.55 2.10 -1.96
C PRO A 7 -28.72 0.62 -2.29
N VAL A 8 -29.02 0.38 -3.53
CA VAL A 8 -29.14 -0.98 -4.05
C VAL A 8 -27.72 -1.50 -4.19
N LEU A 9 -27.43 -2.68 -3.66
CA LEU A 9 -26.17 -3.36 -3.96
C LEU A 9 -26.06 -3.48 -5.48
N VAL A 10 -25.00 -2.92 -6.04
CA VAL A 10 -24.78 -2.88 -7.49
C VAL A 10 -24.50 -4.27 -8.03
N GLN A 11 -23.88 -5.11 -7.21
CA GLN A 11 -23.59 -6.49 -7.56
C GLN A 11 -23.69 -7.43 -6.34
N ARG A 12 -24.01 -8.70 -6.61
CA ARG A 12 -24.13 -9.72 -5.53
C ARG A 12 -22.78 -10.34 -5.14
N ARG A 13 -21.81 -10.34 -6.02
CA ARG A 13 -20.49 -10.96 -5.87
C ARG A 13 -19.41 -9.88 -5.72
N ALA A 14 -18.27 -10.24 -5.14
CA ALA A 14 -17.11 -9.38 -4.98
C ALA A 14 -15.85 -10.08 -5.57
N PRO A 15 -15.79 -10.28 -6.89
CA PRO A 15 -14.77 -11.12 -7.52
C PRO A 15 -13.37 -10.55 -7.34
N LEU A 16 -13.19 -9.22 -7.40
CA LEU A 16 -11.88 -8.60 -7.26
C LEU A 16 -11.36 -8.68 -5.82
N THR A 17 -12.23 -8.61 -4.82
CA THR A 17 -11.86 -8.85 -3.42
C THR A 17 -11.20 -10.22 -3.26
N TYR A 18 -11.80 -11.27 -3.82
CA TYR A 18 -11.23 -12.61 -3.77
C TYR A 18 -9.96 -12.77 -4.62
N ALA A 19 -9.89 -12.10 -5.76
CA ALA A 19 -8.69 -12.08 -6.59
C ALA A 19 -7.51 -11.41 -5.85
N LEU A 20 -7.75 -10.29 -5.15
CA LEU A 20 -6.73 -9.63 -4.33
C LEU A 20 -6.29 -10.49 -3.14
N LEU A 21 -7.22 -11.18 -2.48
CA LEU A 21 -6.89 -12.14 -1.43
C LEU A 21 -5.99 -13.27 -1.95
N ALA A 22 -6.35 -13.86 -3.09
CA ALA A 22 -5.54 -14.89 -3.73
C ALA A 22 -4.15 -14.37 -4.13
N ALA A 23 -4.07 -13.16 -4.69
CA ALA A 23 -2.80 -12.53 -5.05
C ALA A 23 -1.90 -12.33 -3.82
N ASN A 24 -2.44 -11.83 -2.71
CA ASN A 24 -1.68 -11.65 -1.47
C ASN A 24 -1.15 -12.98 -0.92
N ILE A 25 -1.95 -14.04 -0.94
CA ILE A 25 -1.54 -15.37 -0.49
C ILE A 25 -0.46 -15.94 -1.41
N LEU A 26 -0.61 -15.84 -2.73
CA LEU A 26 0.36 -16.34 -3.68
C LEU A 26 1.70 -15.61 -3.58
N VAL A 27 1.67 -14.28 -3.46
CA VAL A 27 2.88 -13.47 -3.24
C VAL A 27 3.54 -13.83 -1.90
N PHE A 28 2.77 -14.06 -0.84
CA PHE A 28 3.30 -14.48 0.45
C PHE A 28 4.01 -15.84 0.36
N ILE A 29 3.40 -16.82 -0.31
CA ILE A 29 4.03 -18.13 -0.54
C ILE A 29 5.36 -17.96 -1.32
N ALA A 30 5.35 -17.11 -2.34
CA ALA A 30 6.55 -16.84 -3.12
C ALA A 30 7.65 -16.18 -2.29
N LEU A 31 7.31 -15.25 -1.37
CA LEU A 31 8.27 -14.67 -0.42
C LEU A 31 8.89 -15.74 0.50
N GLU A 32 8.06 -16.66 1.04
CA GLU A 32 8.56 -17.74 1.89
C GLU A 32 9.56 -18.63 1.15
N VAL A 33 9.26 -19.00 -0.11
CA VAL A 33 10.17 -19.80 -0.95
C VAL A 33 11.43 -19.02 -1.33
N SER A 34 11.37 -17.68 -1.44
CA SER A 34 12.50 -16.82 -1.80
C SER A 34 13.44 -16.48 -0.64
N GLY A 35 13.22 -17.01 0.55
CA GLY A 35 14.09 -16.79 1.71
C GLY A 35 13.40 -16.16 2.92
N GLY A 36 12.07 -16.14 2.92
CA GLY A 36 11.21 -15.79 4.06
C GLY A 36 10.59 -14.40 3.98
N SER A 37 9.30 -14.35 4.31
CA SER A 37 8.49 -13.12 4.28
C SER A 37 8.88 -12.09 5.34
N GLN A 38 9.69 -12.47 6.34
CA GLN A 38 10.20 -11.56 7.37
C GLN A 38 11.65 -11.10 7.10
N ASN A 39 12.27 -11.60 6.03
CA ASN A 39 13.62 -11.22 5.65
C ASN A 39 13.60 -9.84 4.94
N PRO A 40 14.23 -8.78 5.51
CA PRO A 40 14.21 -7.44 4.94
C PRO A 40 14.81 -7.37 3.53
N LEU A 41 15.82 -8.20 3.22
CA LEU A 41 16.44 -8.23 1.89
C LEU A 41 15.47 -8.78 0.86
N VAL A 42 14.78 -9.89 1.17
CA VAL A 42 13.74 -10.46 0.32
C VAL A 42 12.62 -9.45 0.08
N LEU A 43 12.12 -8.82 1.15
CA LEU A 43 11.07 -7.80 1.03
C LEU A 43 11.53 -6.63 0.14
N LEU A 44 12.79 -6.18 0.28
CA LEU A 44 13.34 -5.11 -0.53
C LEU A 44 13.45 -5.50 -2.00
N GLU A 45 13.93 -6.69 -2.32
CA GLU A 45 14.02 -7.24 -3.67
C GLU A 45 12.65 -7.38 -4.32
N TRP A 46 11.65 -7.82 -3.57
CA TRP A 46 10.27 -7.99 -4.05
C TRP A 46 9.48 -6.67 -4.14
N GLY A 47 10.07 -5.54 -3.78
CA GLY A 47 9.48 -4.23 -4.02
C GLY A 47 8.74 -3.64 -2.84
N ALA A 48 9.19 -3.91 -1.60
CA ALA A 48 8.74 -3.18 -0.42
C ALA A 48 8.92 -1.67 -0.62
N LYS A 49 8.02 -0.87 -0.05
CA LYS A 49 8.16 0.57 -0.02
C LYS A 49 9.44 0.90 0.74
N PHE A 50 10.36 1.54 0.08
CA PHE A 50 11.62 2.00 0.63
C PHE A 50 11.93 3.37 0.05
N THR A 51 11.89 4.38 0.89
CA THR A 51 11.97 5.78 0.44
C THR A 51 13.24 6.08 -0.37
N PRO A 52 14.45 5.59 -0.01
CA PRO A 52 15.63 5.80 -0.82
C PRO A 52 15.52 5.20 -2.23
N ALA A 53 14.94 4.01 -2.36
CA ALA A 53 14.75 3.38 -3.67
C ALA A 53 13.72 4.11 -4.53
N ILE A 54 12.62 4.61 -3.93
CA ILE A 54 11.63 5.43 -4.62
C ILE A 54 12.29 6.70 -5.17
N ARG A 55 13.11 7.38 -4.35
CA ARG A 55 13.88 8.58 -4.75
C ARG A 55 14.94 8.26 -5.82
N ALA A 56 15.43 7.03 -5.87
CA ALA A 56 16.32 6.55 -6.93
C ALA A 56 15.60 6.10 -8.21
N GLY A 57 14.30 6.46 -8.38
CA GLY A 57 13.54 6.19 -9.61
C GLY A 57 12.80 4.87 -9.63
N GLN A 58 12.41 4.32 -8.46
CA GLN A 58 11.63 3.09 -8.36
C GLN A 58 10.19 3.33 -7.82
N PRO A 59 9.35 4.13 -8.53
CA PRO A 59 8.00 4.49 -8.04
C PRO A 59 7.02 3.31 -8.01
N TRP A 60 7.29 2.20 -8.71
CA TRP A 60 6.46 1.00 -8.67
C TRP A 60 6.32 0.43 -7.26
N ARG A 61 7.27 0.72 -6.35
CA ARG A 61 7.25 0.32 -4.94
C ARG A 61 6.07 0.90 -4.18
N LEU A 62 5.48 2.00 -4.65
CA LEU A 62 4.25 2.55 -4.10
C LEU A 62 3.05 1.60 -4.28
N ILE A 63 3.13 0.69 -5.26
CA ILE A 63 2.08 -0.29 -5.59
C ILE A 63 2.49 -1.68 -5.13
N THR A 64 3.71 -2.13 -5.43
CA THR A 64 4.14 -3.51 -5.12
C THR A 64 4.11 -3.81 -3.64
N ALA A 65 4.44 -2.83 -2.80
CA ALA A 65 4.38 -2.94 -1.35
C ALA A 65 3.01 -3.38 -0.80
N MET A 66 1.93 -3.07 -1.50
CA MET A 66 0.56 -3.41 -1.11
C MET A 66 0.29 -4.92 -1.11
N PHE A 67 1.11 -5.71 -1.79
CA PHE A 67 0.94 -7.16 -1.94
C PHE A 67 1.91 -7.96 -1.05
N LEU A 68 2.90 -7.30 -0.45
CA LEU A 68 3.90 -7.95 0.40
C LEU A 68 3.41 -8.00 1.85
N HIS A 69 3.70 -9.08 2.57
CA HIS A 69 3.30 -9.22 3.97
C HIS A 69 4.45 -9.81 4.80
N ALA A 70 4.80 -9.15 5.89
CA ALA A 70 5.85 -9.58 6.80
C ALA A 70 5.28 -10.54 7.87
N GLY A 71 5.28 -11.83 7.57
CA GLY A 71 4.82 -12.90 8.43
C GLY A 71 3.33 -13.24 8.32
N VAL A 72 2.99 -14.44 8.79
CA VAL A 72 1.65 -15.04 8.67
C VAL A 72 0.58 -14.21 9.37
N LEU A 73 0.86 -13.67 10.57
CA LEU A 73 -0.12 -12.87 11.31
C LEU A 73 -0.49 -11.59 10.56
N HIS A 74 0.51 -10.93 9.95
CA HIS A 74 0.28 -9.73 9.15
C HIS A 74 -0.60 -10.03 7.93
N LEU A 75 -0.32 -11.12 7.21
CA LEU A 75 -1.16 -11.58 6.10
C LEU A 75 -2.58 -11.91 6.56
N ALA A 76 -2.74 -12.63 7.69
CA ALA A 76 -4.04 -13.06 8.20
C ALA A 76 -4.94 -11.87 8.58
N VAL A 77 -4.40 -10.87 9.30
CA VAL A 77 -5.14 -9.68 9.71
C VAL A 77 -5.54 -8.84 8.49
N ASN A 78 -4.62 -8.65 7.53
CA ASN A 78 -4.94 -7.95 6.27
C ASN A 78 -5.98 -8.70 5.44
N SER A 79 -5.85 -10.03 5.33
CA SER A 79 -6.81 -10.86 4.57
C SER A 79 -8.20 -10.82 5.20
N TYR A 80 -8.29 -10.93 6.52
CA TYR A 80 -9.56 -10.82 7.24
C TYR A 80 -10.21 -9.44 7.01
N SER A 81 -9.44 -8.37 7.12
CA SER A 81 -9.92 -7.00 6.93
C SER A 81 -10.34 -6.75 5.48
N LEU A 82 -9.55 -7.19 4.51
CA LEU A 82 -9.86 -7.11 3.08
C LEU A 82 -11.10 -7.93 2.72
N HIS A 83 -11.24 -9.15 3.28
CA HIS A 83 -12.44 -9.96 3.08
C HIS A 83 -13.70 -9.21 3.52
N ASN A 84 -13.70 -8.64 4.73
CA ASN A 84 -14.87 -7.97 5.28
C ASN A 84 -15.18 -6.64 4.56
N LEU A 85 -14.21 -5.72 4.49
CA LEU A 85 -14.41 -4.40 3.90
C LEU A 85 -14.52 -4.46 2.37
N GLY A 86 -13.70 -5.30 1.73
CA GLY A 86 -13.69 -5.47 0.29
C GLY A 86 -15.03 -5.99 -0.23
N ASN A 87 -15.59 -7.02 0.40
CA ASN A 87 -16.91 -7.53 0.04
C ASN A 87 -18.00 -6.45 0.12
N VAL A 88 -17.97 -5.61 1.15
CA VAL A 88 -18.96 -4.54 1.32
C VAL A 88 -18.77 -3.46 0.26
N VAL A 89 -17.55 -2.93 0.13
CA VAL A 89 -17.27 -1.81 -0.78
C VAL A 89 -17.44 -2.22 -2.25
N GLU A 90 -16.97 -3.40 -2.63
CA GLU A 90 -17.10 -3.87 -4.00
C GLU A 90 -18.57 -4.09 -4.41
N ARG A 91 -19.42 -4.58 -3.48
CA ARG A 91 -20.86 -4.72 -3.73
C ARG A 91 -21.60 -3.38 -3.81
N LEU A 92 -21.15 -2.37 -3.06
CA LEU A 92 -21.76 -1.04 -3.08
C LEU A 92 -21.31 -0.20 -4.28
N PHE A 93 -20.04 -0.24 -4.63
CA PHE A 93 -19.45 0.63 -5.66
C PHE A 93 -19.27 -0.05 -7.02
N GLY A 94 -19.35 -1.37 -7.07
CA GLY A 94 -19.02 -2.19 -8.25
C GLY A 94 -17.51 -2.37 -8.44
N THR A 95 -17.11 -3.44 -9.11
CA THR A 95 -15.71 -3.84 -9.28
C THR A 95 -14.79 -2.73 -9.83
N PRO A 96 -15.15 -1.95 -10.88
CA PRO A 96 -14.24 -0.94 -11.42
C PRO A 96 -13.95 0.20 -10.44
N ARG A 97 -14.97 0.68 -9.71
CA ARG A 97 -14.77 1.75 -8.69
C ARG A 97 -14.02 1.22 -7.48
N PHE A 98 -14.34 0.00 -7.05
CA PHE A 98 -13.61 -0.67 -5.98
C PHE A 98 -12.12 -0.78 -6.30
N ALA A 99 -11.75 -1.20 -7.52
CA ALA A 99 -10.36 -1.29 -7.96
C ALA A 99 -9.64 0.06 -7.83
N LEU A 100 -10.27 1.13 -8.31
CA LEU A 100 -9.69 2.47 -8.22
C LEU A 100 -9.56 2.97 -6.77
N ILE A 101 -10.58 2.74 -5.93
CA ILE A 101 -10.56 3.14 -4.51
C ILE A 101 -9.44 2.38 -3.78
N TYR A 102 -9.32 1.07 -4.00
CA TYR A 102 -8.28 0.24 -3.42
C TYR A 102 -6.88 0.70 -3.84
N LEU A 103 -6.67 0.89 -5.14
CA LEU A 103 -5.39 1.32 -5.69
C LEU A 103 -4.99 2.73 -5.22
N ILE A 104 -5.91 3.70 -5.31
CA ILE A 104 -5.65 5.08 -4.88
C ILE A 104 -5.39 5.11 -3.37
N GLY A 105 -6.19 4.40 -2.56
CA GLY A 105 -5.97 4.31 -1.12
C GLY A 105 -4.58 3.76 -0.79
N GLY A 106 -4.16 2.68 -1.46
CA GLY A 106 -2.84 2.09 -1.26
C GLY A 106 -1.69 3.00 -1.69
N VAL A 107 -1.81 3.63 -2.85
CA VAL A 107 -0.81 4.61 -3.35
C VAL A 107 -0.70 5.81 -2.42
N TRP A 108 -1.80 6.38 -1.98
CA TRP A 108 -1.79 7.50 -1.03
C TRP A 108 -1.24 7.10 0.33
N GLY A 109 -1.50 5.88 0.78
CA GLY A 109 -0.86 5.29 1.96
C GLY A 109 0.66 5.22 1.80
N SER A 110 1.14 4.66 0.69
CA SER A 110 2.57 4.58 0.38
C SER A 110 3.23 5.96 0.23
N LEU A 111 2.55 6.94 -0.37
CA LEU A 111 3.02 8.32 -0.49
C LEU A 111 3.11 9.00 0.88
N ALA A 112 2.06 8.91 1.71
CA ALA A 112 2.08 9.47 3.07
C ALA A 112 3.23 8.88 3.89
N SER A 113 3.43 7.57 3.82
CA SER A 113 4.57 6.89 4.42
C SER A 113 5.92 7.39 3.87
N THR A 114 6.02 7.61 2.57
CA THR A 114 7.27 8.10 1.94
C THR A 114 7.66 9.49 2.42
N PHE A 115 6.67 10.36 2.69
CA PHE A 115 6.94 11.74 3.13
C PHE A 115 7.04 11.90 4.65
N MET A 116 6.37 11.06 5.43
CA MET A 116 6.14 11.30 6.86
C MET A 116 6.76 10.24 7.78
N SER A 117 7.01 9.00 7.29
CA SER A 117 7.67 7.96 8.08
C SER A 117 9.19 8.02 7.95
N ASP A 118 9.91 7.33 8.86
CA ASP A 118 11.37 7.18 8.72
C ASP A 118 11.70 6.58 7.35
N PRO A 119 12.53 7.26 6.53
CA PRO A 119 12.83 6.82 5.17
C PRO A 119 13.56 5.46 5.11
N ARG A 120 14.15 5.01 6.22
CA ARG A 120 14.90 3.75 6.32
C ARG A 120 14.01 2.54 6.61
N VAL A 121 12.76 2.77 7.01
CA VAL A 121 11.82 1.70 7.34
C VAL A 121 11.16 1.17 6.07
N LEU A 122 11.15 -0.16 5.93
CA LEU A 122 10.43 -0.85 4.86
C LEU A 122 8.93 -0.84 5.18
N GLY A 123 8.13 -0.38 4.23
CA GLY A 123 6.68 -0.48 4.30
C GLY A 123 6.17 -1.64 3.44
N VAL A 124 5.33 -2.48 4.01
CA VAL A 124 4.66 -3.62 3.34
C VAL A 124 3.25 -3.79 3.88
N GLY A 125 2.36 -4.35 3.09
CA GLY A 125 1.01 -4.73 3.49
C GLY A 125 -0.09 -4.03 2.70
N ALA A 126 -1.22 -4.72 2.58
CA ALA A 126 -2.44 -4.19 1.98
C ALA A 126 -3.14 -3.14 2.85
N SER A 127 -2.64 -2.90 4.07
CA SER A 127 -3.34 -2.11 5.09
C SER A 127 -3.65 -0.67 4.65
N GLY A 128 -2.74 0.01 3.94
CA GLY A 128 -3.01 1.34 3.36
C GLY A 128 -4.23 1.34 2.43
N ALA A 129 -4.33 0.35 1.54
CA ALA A 129 -5.49 0.19 0.66
C ALA A 129 -6.76 -0.20 1.43
N ILE A 130 -6.65 -1.04 2.46
CA ILE A 130 -7.76 -1.43 3.34
C ILE A 130 -8.29 -0.20 4.12
N PHE A 131 -7.41 0.67 4.61
CA PHE A 131 -7.81 1.96 5.16
C PHE A 131 -8.45 2.86 4.10
N GLY A 132 -8.04 2.75 2.83
CA GLY A 132 -8.74 3.38 1.71
C GLY A 132 -10.18 2.89 1.58
N LEU A 133 -10.44 1.60 1.74
CA LEU A 133 -11.81 1.07 1.78
C LEU A 133 -12.59 1.59 3.00
N ALA A 134 -11.93 1.76 4.14
CA ALA A 134 -12.55 2.37 5.32
C ALA A 134 -12.92 3.85 5.06
N GLY A 135 -12.04 4.61 4.42
CA GLY A 135 -12.31 5.99 3.97
C GLY A 135 -13.50 6.07 3.00
N CYS A 136 -13.60 5.12 2.08
CA CYS A 136 -14.75 4.97 1.19
C CYS A 136 -16.06 4.74 1.97
N LEU A 137 -16.04 3.91 3.00
CA LEU A 137 -17.22 3.69 3.85
C LEU A 137 -17.57 4.93 4.69
N PHE A 138 -16.61 5.76 5.09
CA PHE A 138 -16.91 7.05 5.71
C PHE A 138 -17.60 8.00 4.73
N TYR A 139 -17.14 8.08 3.47
CA TYR A 139 -17.88 8.82 2.44
C TYR A 139 -19.31 8.29 2.28
N PHE A 140 -19.47 6.96 2.22
CA PHE A 140 -20.78 6.33 2.16
C PHE A 140 -21.64 6.70 3.38
N GLY A 141 -21.06 6.73 4.56
CA GLY A 141 -21.74 7.11 5.81
C GLY A 141 -22.25 8.54 5.81
N LEU A 142 -21.46 9.49 5.29
CA LEU A 142 -21.89 10.88 5.14
C LEU A 142 -23.05 11.01 4.13
N ARG A 143 -23.06 10.16 3.11
CA ARG A 143 -24.05 10.24 2.05
C ARG A 143 -25.34 9.48 2.35
N TYR A 144 -25.25 8.38 3.09
CA TYR A 144 -26.34 7.45 3.43
C TYR A 144 -26.25 7.02 4.90
N PRO A 145 -26.48 7.96 5.87
CA PRO A 145 -26.20 7.72 7.29
C PRO A 145 -26.98 6.53 7.87
N ASP A 146 -28.26 6.37 7.51
CA ASP A 146 -29.10 5.29 8.05
C ASP A 146 -28.63 3.91 7.55
N HIS A 147 -28.23 3.83 6.29
CA HIS A 147 -27.67 2.58 5.73
C HIS A 147 -26.31 2.26 6.33
N PHE A 148 -25.47 3.27 6.54
CA PHE A 148 -24.20 3.09 7.22
C PHE A 148 -24.37 2.60 8.66
N ARG A 149 -25.31 3.17 9.41
CA ARG A 149 -25.63 2.70 10.77
C ARG A 149 -26.05 1.23 10.80
N ALA A 150 -26.87 0.81 9.83
CA ALA A 150 -27.30 -0.57 9.72
C ALA A 150 -26.18 -1.54 9.27
N LEU A 151 -25.24 -1.05 8.44
CA LEU A 151 -24.19 -1.88 7.85
C LEU A 151 -22.95 -1.99 8.74
N ALA A 152 -22.50 -0.89 9.31
CA ALA A 152 -21.21 -0.75 9.97
C ALA A 152 -21.30 -0.11 11.36
N GLY A 153 -22.07 0.96 11.50
CA GLY A 153 -22.35 1.64 12.75
C GLY A 153 -21.13 2.18 13.52
N TRP A 154 -21.32 2.46 14.80
CA TRP A 154 -20.29 2.99 15.71
C TRP A 154 -19.10 2.06 15.91
N ARG A 155 -19.34 0.75 15.89
CA ARG A 155 -18.28 -0.27 16.07
C ARG A 155 -17.22 -0.15 15.00
N PHE A 156 -17.62 0.10 13.76
CA PHE A 156 -16.69 0.29 12.65
C PHE A 156 -15.79 1.52 12.86
N ILE A 157 -16.40 2.66 13.26
CA ILE A 157 -15.65 3.89 13.54
C ILE A 157 -14.64 3.65 14.67
N ALA A 158 -15.07 3.00 15.75
CA ALA A 158 -14.20 2.67 16.87
C ALA A 158 -13.02 1.77 16.45
N ILE A 159 -13.28 0.74 15.65
CA ILE A 159 -12.23 -0.15 15.12
C ILE A 159 -11.22 0.64 14.28
N VAL A 160 -11.68 1.51 13.39
CA VAL A 160 -10.77 2.33 12.56
C VAL A 160 -9.91 3.24 13.43
N LEU A 161 -10.53 3.93 14.41
CA LEU A 161 -9.80 4.82 15.33
C LEU A 161 -8.78 4.07 16.18
N VAL A 162 -9.15 2.93 16.75
CA VAL A 162 -8.22 2.09 17.53
C VAL A 162 -7.05 1.63 16.66
N ASN A 163 -7.30 1.18 15.44
CA ASN A 163 -6.21 0.76 14.55
C ASN A 163 -5.30 1.92 14.14
N LEU A 164 -5.85 3.14 13.97
CA LEU A 164 -5.02 4.33 13.74
C LEU A 164 -4.14 4.64 14.97
N LEU A 165 -4.73 4.64 16.17
CA LEU A 165 -3.99 4.86 17.42
C LEU A 165 -2.87 3.84 17.59
N ILE A 166 -3.14 2.55 17.37
CA ILE A 166 -2.13 1.49 17.41
C ILE A 166 -1.06 1.74 16.35
N GLY A 167 -1.44 2.16 15.14
CA GLY A 167 -0.51 2.49 14.06
C GLY A 167 0.46 3.60 14.40
N PHE A 168 0.03 4.61 15.13
CA PHE A 168 0.91 5.70 15.59
C PHE A 168 1.69 5.37 16.87
N SER A 169 1.21 4.41 17.65
CA SER A 169 1.85 4.01 18.92
C SER A 169 2.87 2.89 18.75
N SER A 170 2.85 2.17 17.64
CA SER A 170 3.71 1.00 17.39
C SER A 170 4.74 1.31 16.31
N SER A 171 6.01 1.05 16.58
CA SER A 171 7.09 1.15 15.59
C SER A 171 7.00 0.12 14.45
N HIS A 172 6.17 -0.91 14.61
CA HIS A 172 5.98 -1.98 13.62
C HIS A 172 4.82 -1.73 12.66
N ILE A 173 4.03 -0.67 12.89
CA ILE A 173 2.84 -0.35 12.09
C ILE A 173 2.97 1.07 11.55
N ASP A 174 2.81 1.23 10.26
CA ASP A 174 2.91 2.53 9.60
C ASP A 174 1.58 3.31 9.69
N GLY A 175 1.43 4.08 10.76
CA GLY A 175 0.25 4.93 10.99
C GLY A 175 0.04 5.98 9.90
N TYR A 176 1.11 6.50 9.30
CA TYR A 176 1.00 7.45 8.18
C TYR A 176 0.46 6.78 6.92
N ALA A 177 0.86 5.52 6.64
CA ALA A 177 0.29 4.76 5.55
C ALA A 177 -1.22 4.53 5.75
N HIS A 178 -1.66 4.24 6.96
CA HIS A 178 -3.07 4.09 7.29
C HIS A 178 -3.85 5.41 7.10
N MET A 179 -3.34 6.52 7.62
CA MET A 179 -3.97 7.82 7.48
C MET A 179 -4.03 8.26 6.00
N GLY A 180 -2.92 8.14 5.27
CA GLY A 180 -2.88 8.44 3.84
C GLY A 180 -3.87 7.60 3.04
N GLY A 181 -3.95 6.31 3.34
CA GLY A 181 -4.94 5.40 2.76
C GLY A 181 -6.37 5.84 3.01
N LEU A 182 -6.71 6.14 4.26
CA LEU A 182 -8.05 6.61 4.66
C LEU A 182 -8.47 7.86 3.87
N VAL A 183 -7.59 8.86 3.82
CA VAL A 183 -7.83 10.12 3.10
C VAL A 183 -7.94 9.89 1.59
N GLY A 184 -7.01 9.12 1.01
CA GLY A 184 -7.01 8.81 -0.42
C GLY A 184 -8.26 8.04 -0.87
N GLY A 185 -8.67 7.04 -0.09
CA GLY A 185 -9.86 6.27 -0.37
C GLY A 185 -11.16 7.05 -0.21
N PHE A 186 -11.24 7.93 0.80
CA PHE A 186 -12.35 8.87 0.93
C PHE A 186 -12.45 9.81 -0.28
N ALA A 187 -11.33 10.43 -0.67
CA ALA A 187 -11.27 11.32 -1.83
C ALA A 187 -11.62 10.59 -3.13
N ALA A 188 -11.16 9.37 -3.31
CA ALA A 188 -11.51 8.53 -4.46
C ALA A 188 -13.01 8.21 -4.50
N ALA A 189 -13.60 7.82 -3.38
CA ALA A 189 -15.02 7.53 -3.27
C ALA A 189 -15.88 8.78 -3.56
N PHE A 190 -15.48 9.94 -3.04
CA PHE A 190 -16.14 11.22 -3.34
C PHE A 190 -16.07 11.55 -4.84
N ALA A 191 -14.89 11.44 -5.45
CA ALA A 191 -14.67 11.76 -6.85
C ALA A 191 -15.42 10.82 -7.81
N LEU A 192 -15.46 9.53 -7.49
CA LEU A 192 -16.13 8.50 -8.29
C LEU A 192 -17.65 8.47 -8.08
N GLY A 193 -18.10 8.71 -6.85
CA GLY A 193 -19.48 8.55 -6.41
C GLY A 193 -19.99 7.11 -6.47
N LEU A 194 -21.18 6.87 -5.94
CA LEU A 194 -21.85 5.59 -6.13
C LEU A 194 -22.38 5.45 -7.56
N PRO A 195 -22.53 4.22 -8.08
CA PRO A 195 -23.08 3.99 -9.42
C PRO A 195 -24.48 4.55 -9.63
N THR A 196 -25.26 4.65 -8.55
CA THR A 196 -26.63 5.19 -8.57
C THR A 196 -26.66 6.72 -8.54
N GLU A 197 -25.53 7.37 -8.31
CA GLU A 197 -25.45 8.83 -8.26
C GLU A 197 -25.20 9.44 -9.64
N ARG A 198 -25.93 10.51 -9.95
CA ARG A 198 -25.73 11.24 -11.21
C ARG A 198 -24.36 11.88 -11.29
N ALA A 199 -23.80 11.93 -12.47
CA ALA A 199 -22.57 12.70 -12.74
C ALA A 199 -22.79 14.18 -12.39
N SER A 200 -21.77 14.82 -11.76
CA SER A 200 -21.82 16.24 -11.46
C SER A 200 -20.49 16.89 -11.84
N ARG A 201 -20.53 18.20 -12.15
CA ARG A 201 -19.31 18.98 -12.44
C ARG A 201 -18.31 18.91 -11.28
N ILE A 202 -18.81 18.98 -10.03
CA ILE A 202 -17.97 18.91 -8.82
C ILE A 202 -17.17 17.60 -8.78
N ARG A 203 -17.82 16.45 -9.08
CA ARG A 203 -17.12 15.16 -9.09
C ARG A 203 -16.15 15.04 -10.27
N SER A 204 -16.49 15.63 -11.41
CA SER A 204 -15.57 15.65 -12.56
C SER A 204 -14.32 16.46 -12.24
N THR A 205 -14.46 17.63 -11.63
CA THR A 205 -13.34 18.43 -11.12
C THR A 205 -12.56 17.67 -10.05
N ALA A 206 -13.24 17.04 -9.08
CA ALA A 206 -12.59 16.25 -8.04
C ALA A 206 -11.76 15.09 -8.60
N ARG A 207 -12.22 14.42 -9.66
CA ARG A 207 -11.44 13.38 -10.37
C ARG A 207 -10.15 13.95 -10.95
N ILE A 208 -10.24 15.08 -11.66
CA ILE A 208 -9.07 15.73 -12.24
C ILE A 208 -8.09 16.14 -11.12
N CYS A 209 -8.58 16.81 -10.08
CA CYS A 209 -7.76 17.20 -8.93
C CYS A 209 -7.07 16.00 -8.26
N LEU A 210 -7.79 14.89 -8.08
CA LEU A 210 -7.24 13.68 -7.47
C LEU A 210 -6.13 13.07 -8.32
N VAL A 211 -6.32 12.98 -9.64
CA VAL A 211 -5.29 12.48 -10.57
C VAL A 211 -4.07 13.40 -10.55
N VAL A 212 -4.27 14.72 -10.68
CA VAL A 212 -3.18 15.71 -10.66
C VAL A 212 -2.43 15.66 -9.31
N ALA A 213 -3.14 15.62 -8.18
CA ALA A 213 -2.53 15.55 -6.86
C ALA A 213 -1.72 14.24 -6.68
N THR A 214 -2.25 13.11 -7.15
CA THR A 214 -1.53 11.82 -7.08
C THR A 214 -0.28 11.84 -7.95
N ALA A 215 -0.37 12.35 -9.18
CA ALA A 215 0.76 12.48 -10.08
C ALA A 215 1.83 13.44 -9.50
N ALA A 216 1.42 14.62 -9.04
CA ALA A 216 2.32 15.60 -8.43
C ALA A 216 3.02 15.03 -7.18
N ALA A 217 2.28 14.38 -6.28
CA ALA A 217 2.85 13.74 -5.10
C ALA A 217 3.85 12.63 -5.47
N THR A 218 3.56 11.84 -6.52
CA THR A 218 4.48 10.81 -7.00
C THR A 218 5.75 11.43 -7.58
N VAL A 219 5.64 12.49 -8.39
CA VAL A 219 6.80 13.22 -8.92
C VAL A 219 7.66 13.80 -7.80
N LEU A 220 7.04 14.41 -6.78
CA LEU A 220 7.75 14.93 -5.60
C LEU A 220 8.40 13.82 -4.77
N ALA A 221 7.81 12.63 -4.72
CA ALA A 221 8.40 11.49 -4.02
C ALA A 221 9.67 10.97 -4.72
N ILE A 222 9.71 11.04 -6.05
CA ILE A 222 10.87 10.64 -6.87
C ILE A 222 11.95 11.73 -6.87
N ASN A 223 11.54 13.00 -6.99
CA ASN A 223 12.43 14.16 -7.07
C ASN A 223 12.23 15.07 -5.85
N PRO A 224 12.70 14.69 -4.65
CA PRO A 224 12.59 15.56 -3.51
C PRO A 224 13.37 16.86 -3.77
N ALA A 225 12.78 18.01 -3.41
CA ALA A 225 13.51 19.26 -3.44
C ALA A 225 14.86 19.11 -2.70
N PRO A 226 15.95 19.72 -3.18
CA PRO A 226 17.23 19.60 -2.54
C PRO A 226 17.11 20.09 -1.09
N VAL A 227 17.21 19.16 -0.15
CA VAL A 227 17.30 19.51 1.26
C VAL A 227 18.64 20.24 1.40
N SER A 228 18.60 21.48 1.84
CA SER A 228 19.82 22.23 2.20
C SER A 228 20.54 21.46 3.31
N THR A 229 21.41 20.56 2.91
CA THR A 229 22.20 19.73 3.83
C THR A 229 23.35 20.57 4.40
N ARG A 230 23.07 21.36 5.44
CA ARG A 230 24.08 21.80 6.40
C ARG A 230 24.16 20.81 7.60
N VAL A 231 24.07 19.52 7.34
CA VAL A 231 24.38 18.48 8.32
C VAL A 231 25.67 17.81 7.85
N PRO A 232 26.76 17.87 8.62
CA PRO A 232 28.01 17.20 8.24
C PRO A 232 27.75 15.69 8.16
N VAL A 233 28.15 15.11 7.03
CA VAL A 233 27.96 13.67 6.67
C VAL A 233 28.69 12.71 7.64
N SER A 234 29.45 13.23 8.62
CA SER A 234 30.32 12.45 9.49
C SER A 234 29.65 11.71 10.66
N THR A 235 28.32 11.85 10.85
CA THR A 235 27.67 11.27 12.05
C THR A 235 26.60 10.22 11.80
N CYS A 236 26.33 9.80 10.56
CA CYS A 236 25.16 8.96 10.24
C CYS A 236 25.43 7.60 9.59
N TYR A 237 26.68 7.15 9.47
CA TYR A 237 26.96 5.78 9.06
C TYR A 237 27.72 5.06 10.17
N PRO A 238 27.12 4.05 10.83
CA PRO A 238 27.95 3.03 11.43
C PRO A 238 28.75 2.39 10.29
N ALA A 239 30.05 2.17 10.51
CA ALA A 239 30.93 1.56 9.54
C ALA A 239 30.26 0.32 8.91
N PRO A 240 30.40 0.09 7.59
CA PRO A 240 29.85 -1.09 6.96
C PRO A 240 30.36 -2.31 7.70
N MET A 241 29.44 -3.17 8.15
CA MET A 241 29.81 -4.44 8.78
C MET A 241 30.71 -5.19 7.81
N PRO A 242 31.82 -5.77 8.27
CA PRO A 242 32.71 -6.53 7.39
C PRO A 242 31.90 -7.67 6.76
N VAL A 243 31.86 -7.68 5.44
CA VAL A 243 31.22 -8.75 4.66
C VAL A 243 32.01 -10.04 5.00
N PRO A 244 31.37 -11.09 5.52
CA PRO A 244 32.03 -12.33 5.81
C PRO A 244 32.76 -12.82 4.56
N SER A 245 34.02 -13.17 4.67
CA SER A 245 34.90 -13.63 3.57
C SER A 245 34.33 -14.83 2.78
N THR A 246 33.38 -15.55 3.35
CA THR A 246 32.65 -16.65 2.73
C THR A 246 31.71 -16.21 1.59
N VAL A 247 31.29 -14.95 1.52
CA VAL A 247 30.43 -14.43 0.45
C VAL A 247 31.25 -14.03 -0.78
N LEU A 248 32.50 -13.58 -0.59
CA LEU A 248 33.40 -13.22 -1.69
C LEU A 248 34.02 -14.44 -2.40
N ALA A 249 34.04 -15.61 -1.74
CA ALA A 249 34.59 -16.83 -2.35
C ALA A 249 33.66 -17.48 -3.40
N ARG A 250 32.40 -17.11 -3.47
CA ARG A 250 31.44 -17.68 -4.44
C ARG A 250 31.35 -16.92 -5.78
N SER A 251 32.01 -15.81 -5.92
CA SER A 251 32.00 -15.00 -7.15
C SER A 251 33.29 -15.06 -7.98
N ALA A 252 34.28 -15.88 -7.57
CA ALA A 252 35.49 -16.08 -8.38
C ALA A 252 35.21 -17.12 -9.46
N PRO A 253 35.51 -16.84 -10.75
CA PRO A 253 35.44 -17.84 -11.79
C PRO A 253 36.50 -18.93 -11.54
N PRO A 254 36.22 -20.20 -11.94
CA PRO A 254 37.20 -21.29 -11.78
C PRO A 254 38.48 -20.97 -12.52
N PRO A 255 39.66 -21.38 -11.99
CA PRO A 255 40.92 -21.14 -12.65
C PRO A 255 40.96 -21.86 -14.02
N ALA A 256 41.36 -21.11 -15.04
CA ALA A 256 41.51 -21.65 -16.38
C ALA A 256 42.54 -22.80 -16.37
N GLU A 257 42.13 -24.01 -16.76
CA GLU A 257 42.99 -25.15 -17.02
C GLU A 257 43.98 -24.77 -18.12
N ARG A 258 45.25 -24.68 -17.76
CA ARG A 258 46.33 -24.60 -18.73
C ARG A 258 46.44 -25.95 -19.44
N GLN A 259 45.92 -26.04 -20.65
CA GLN A 259 46.23 -27.13 -21.56
C GLN A 259 47.72 -27.04 -21.92
N GLY A 260 48.51 -27.96 -21.37
CA GLY A 260 49.91 -28.16 -21.75
C GLY A 260 49.99 -28.64 -23.21
N ARG A 261 50.54 -27.81 -24.08
CA ARG A 261 51.07 -28.26 -25.38
C ARG A 261 52.37 -28.96 -25.11
N THR A 262 52.38 -30.28 -25.20
CA THR A 262 53.62 -31.08 -25.44
C THR A 262 53.85 -31.07 -26.91
N ALA A 263 55.00 -30.52 -27.28
CA ALA A 263 55.62 -30.70 -28.62
C ALA A 263 56.25 -32.12 -28.77
N LEU A 264 55.92 -32.78 -29.84
CA LEU A 264 56.82 -33.59 -30.66
C LEU A 264 56.25 -33.68 -32.08
#